data_d76bdf16348515ead242072d52bea0b0
#
_entry.id   d76bdf16348515ead242072d52bea0b0
#
_cell.length_a   1.000
_cell.length_b   1.000
_cell.length_c   1.000
_cell.angle_alpha   90.00
_cell.angle_beta   90.00
_cell.angle_gamma   90.00
#
_symmetry.space_group_name_H-M   'P 1'
#
loop_
_entity.id
_entity.type
_entity.pdbx_description
1 polymer ?
#
loop_
_entity_poly.entity_id
_entity_poly.type
_entity_poly.pdbx_seq_one_letter_code
_entity_poly.pdbx_strand_id
1 'polypeptide(L)'
;KKGDLEIAKQLGIELPKWESQYEKLYTDSEDCLKRLSRNYEIGIIANQPLGTSERLENLGVRKYIDLVIASAEEGVSKPDRRIFEIALERSGCKPENAVMIGDRIDNDIVPAKQLGMKTIWIKQGFGSLWTVMDESEKADIEVNNLSDILNYL
;
A
#
# COMPACT_ATOMS: atom_id res chain seq x y z
N LYS A 1 1.40 -6.71 13.41
CA LYS A 1 2.25 -5.99 14.42
C LYS A 1 1.86 -6.28 15.86
N LYS A 2 0.56 -6.34 16.24
CA LYS A 2 0.19 -6.76 17.61
C LYS A 2 0.53 -8.22 17.87
N GLY A 3 0.31 -9.11 16.91
CA GLY A 3 0.65 -10.52 17.00
C GLY A 3 2.16 -10.78 17.12
N ASP A 4 2.94 -10.07 16.32
CA ASP A 4 4.41 -10.20 16.32
C ASP A 4 5.01 -9.76 17.65
N LEU A 5 4.50 -8.65 18.24
CA LEU A 5 4.91 -8.16 19.57
C LEU A 5 4.53 -9.14 20.69
N GLU A 6 3.35 -9.75 20.60
CA GLU A 6 2.89 -10.74 21.58
C GLU A 6 3.76 -12.01 21.54
N ILE A 7 4.02 -12.52 20.34
CA ILE A 7 4.90 -13.69 20.12
C ILE A 7 6.33 -13.38 20.59
N ALA A 8 6.88 -12.21 20.21
CA ALA A 8 8.22 -11.82 20.65
C ALA A 8 8.32 -11.74 22.19
N LYS A 9 7.29 -11.18 22.85
CA LYS A 9 7.20 -11.12 24.30
C LYS A 9 7.15 -12.50 24.95
N GLN A 10 6.36 -13.43 24.35
CA GLN A 10 6.26 -14.82 24.83
C GLN A 10 7.58 -15.58 24.68
N LEU A 11 8.33 -15.30 23.62
CA LEU A 11 9.61 -15.93 23.32
C LEU A 11 10.80 -15.22 24.00
N GLY A 12 10.59 -14.09 24.67
CA GLY A 12 11.65 -13.31 25.32
C GLY A 12 12.67 -12.72 24.31
N ILE A 13 12.25 -12.45 23.08
CA ILE A 13 13.09 -11.88 22.03
C ILE A 13 12.70 -10.45 21.74
N GLU A 14 13.68 -9.60 21.41
CA GLU A 14 13.41 -8.26 20.88
C GLU A 14 13.20 -8.35 19.38
N LEU A 15 12.11 -7.71 18.90
CA LEU A 15 11.92 -7.54 17.47
C LEU A 15 12.93 -6.52 16.94
N PRO A 16 13.57 -6.78 15.79
CA PRO A 16 14.45 -5.81 15.17
C PRO A 16 13.68 -4.52 14.87
N LYS A 17 14.31 -3.38 15.14
CA LYS A 17 13.75 -2.08 14.76
C LYS A 17 13.81 -1.94 13.24
N TRP A 18 12.78 -1.33 12.70
CA TRP A 18 12.78 -0.97 11.28
C TRP A 18 13.86 0.08 11.02
N GLU A 19 14.77 -0.22 10.12
CA GLU A 19 15.89 0.65 9.76
C GLU A 19 15.64 1.27 8.38
N SER A 20 15.06 2.47 8.37
CA SER A 20 14.69 3.18 7.13
C SER A 20 15.87 3.51 6.21
N GLN A 21 17.08 3.53 6.75
CA GLN A 21 18.30 3.75 5.97
C GLN A 21 18.59 2.66 4.93
N TYR A 22 17.97 1.48 5.09
CA TYR A 22 18.10 0.36 4.13
C TYR A 22 16.91 0.28 3.16
N GLU A 23 15.92 1.18 3.28
CA GLU A 23 14.82 1.24 2.33
C GLU A 23 15.34 1.59 0.93
N LYS A 24 14.90 0.84 -0.06
CA LYS A 24 15.20 1.09 -1.47
C LYS A 24 13.94 0.92 -2.29
N LEU A 25 13.82 1.72 -3.33
CA LEU A 25 12.80 1.50 -4.34
C LEU A 25 13.09 0.23 -5.14
N TYR A 26 12.03 -0.45 -5.57
CA TYR A 26 12.16 -1.37 -6.68
C TYR A 26 12.59 -0.59 -7.94
N THR A 27 13.30 -1.26 -8.83
CA THR A 27 13.94 -0.62 -10.00
C THR A 27 12.96 0.05 -10.95
N ASP A 28 11.71 -0.37 -10.97
CA ASP A 28 10.63 0.12 -11.82
C ASP A 28 9.76 1.19 -11.16
N SER A 29 9.93 1.45 -9.85
CA SER A 29 9.02 2.30 -9.07
C SER A 29 9.01 3.75 -9.55
N GLU A 30 10.17 4.37 -9.74
CA GLU A 30 10.23 5.78 -10.11
C GLU A 30 9.62 6.03 -11.50
N ASP A 31 9.99 5.21 -12.51
CA ASP A 31 9.46 5.37 -13.86
C ASP A 31 7.95 5.13 -13.91
N CYS A 32 7.47 4.11 -13.21
CA CYS A 32 6.03 3.83 -13.13
C CYS A 32 5.26 5.01 -12.52
N LEU A 33 5.67 5.50 -11.34
CA LEU A 33 5.04 6.64 -10.68
C LEU A 33 5.07 7.90 -11.55
N LYS A 34 6.21 8.19 -12.18
CA LYS A 34 6.36 9.32 -13.11
C LYS A 34 5.41 9.25 -14.31
N ARG A 35 5.16 8.06 -14.83
CA ARG A 35 4.25 7.87 -15.97
C ARG A 35 2.79 7.99 -15.53
N LEU A 36 2.43 7.37 -14.42
CA LEU A 36 1.07 7.43 -13.88
C LEU A 36 0.68 8.84 -13.45
N SER A 37 1.58 9.60 -12.82
CA SER A 37 1.31 10.97 -12.35
C SER A 37 0.96 11.98 -13.47
N ARG A 38 1.11 11.60 -14.74
CA ARG A 38 0.70 12.45 -15.87
C ARG A 38 -0.82 12.46 -16.07
N ASN A 39 -1.49 11.39 -15.68
CA ASN A 39 -2.92 11.18 -15.98
C ASN A 39 -3.76 10.86 -14.75
N TYR A 40 -3.13 10.54 -13.61
CA TYR A 40 -3.80 10.10 -12.39
C TYR A 40 -3.26 10.85 -11.18
N GLU A 41 -4.13 11.10 -10.21
CA GLU A 41 -3.73 11.46 -8.86
C GLU A 41 -3.24 10.21 -8.13
N ILE A 42 -2.07 10.30 -7.49
CA ILE A 42 -1.43 9.18 -6.80
C ILE A 42 -1.48 9.39 -5.30
N GLY A 43 -2.16 8.48 -4.61
CA GLY A 43 -2.20 8.39 -3.16
C GLY A 43 -1.38 7.21 -2.62
N ILE A 44 -0.70 7.40 -1.51
CA ILE A 44 -0.08 6.32 -0.73
C ILE A 44 -0.90 6.07 0.52
N ILE A 45 -1.30 4.81 0.75
CA ILE A 45 -1.92 4.35 1.99
C ILE A 45 -1.00 3.31 2.62
N ALA A 46 -0.32 3.63 3.72
CA ALA A 46 0.74 2.80 4.25
C ALA A 46 0.66 2.57 5.76
N ASN A 47 0.89 1.33 6.20
CA ASN A 47 1.10 1.01 7.62
C ASN A 47 2.55 1.33 7.98
N GLN A 48 2.83 2.60 8.22
CA GLN A 48 4.18 3.13 8.40
C GLN A 48 4.27 4.03 9.65
N PRO A 49 5.48 4.16 10.25
CA PRO A 49 5.73 5.12 11.31
C PRO A 49 5.66 6.56 10.80
N LEU A 50 5.73 7.53 11.72
CA LEU A 50 5.81 8.96 11.40
C LEU A 50 6.95 9.26 10.40
N GLY A 51 6.79 10.32 9.61
CA GLY A 51 7.79 10.77 8.64
C GLY A 51 7.77 10.03 7.31
N THR A 52 6.66 9.39 6.96
CA THR A 52 6.53 8.67 5.67
C THR A 52 6.74 9.60 4.47
N SER A 53 6.23 10.82 4.51
CA SER A 53 6.40 11.80 3.42
C SER A 53 7.89 12.17 3.24
N GLU A 54 8.62 12.40 4.32
CA GLU A 54 10.06 12.70 4.27
C GLU A 54 10.88 11.54 3.70
N ARG A 55 10.54 10.29 4.07
CA ARG A 55 11.19 9.12 3.47
C ARG A 55 10.95 9.01 1.97
N LEU A 56 9.74 9.32 1.51
CA LEU A 56 9.42 9.35 0.07
C LEU A 56 10.19 10.47 -0.65
N GLU A 57 10.46 11.61 0.00
CA GLU A 57 11.32 12.67 -0.52
C GLU A 57 12.76 12.19 -0.65
N ASN A 58 13.30 11.56 0.39
CA ASN A 58 14.66 11.00 0.37
C ASN A 58 14.84 9.91 -0.70
N LEU A 59 13.78 9.17 -1.01
CA LEU A 59 13.74 8.21 -2.11
C LEU A 59 13.52 8.86 -3.49
N GLY A 60 13.29 10.18 -3.57
CA GLY A 60 13.13 10.94 -4.80
C GLY A 60 11.78 10.80 -5.51
N VAL A 61 10.80 10.13 -4.90
CA VAL A 61 9.50 9.84 -5.53
C VAL A 61 8.33 10.69 -5.02
N ARG A 62 8.51 11.43 -3.92
CA ARG A 62 7.44 12.26 -3.32
C ARG A 62 6.81 13.23 -4.31
N LYS A 63 7.58 13.75 -5.25
CA LYS A 63 7.16 14.67 -6.31
C LYS A 63 6.10 14.12 -7.28
N TYR A 64 5.89 12.80 -7.30
CA TYR A 64 4.88 12.13 -8.13
C TYR A 64 3.63 11.75 -7.36
N ILE A 65 3.57 12.07 -6.05
CA ILE A 65 2.54 11.61 -5.12
C ILE A 65 1.75 12.82 -4.63
N ASP A 66 0.44 12.81 -4.83
CA ASP A 66 -0.46 13.89 -4.42
C ASP A 66 -0.86 13.78 -2.95
N LEU A 67 -1.06 12.56 -2.45
CA LEU A 67 -1.57 12.30 -1.11
C LEU A 67 -0.77 11.20 -0.40
N VAL A 68 -0.41 11.42 0.87
CA VAL A 68 0.21 10.41 1.74
C VAL A 68 -0.64 10.22 2.98
N ILE A 69 -1.12 9.00 3.19
CA ILE A 69 -1.90 8.56 4.35
C ILE A 69 -1.10 7.46 5.05
N ALA A 70 -0.49 7.78 6.17
CA ALA A 70 0.30 6.83 6.94
C ALA A 70 -0.33 6.55 8.29
N SER A 71 -0.33 5.28 8.70
CA SER A 71 -1.07 4.80 9.87
C SER A 71 -0.69 5.50 11.17
N ALA A 72 0.58 5.89 11.33
CA ALA A 72 1.02 6.57 12.54
C ALA A 72 0.54 8.02 12.64
N GLU A 73 0.33 8.69 11.50
CA GLU A 73 -0.21 10.05 11.42
C GLU A 73 -1.73 10.06 11.60
N GLU A 74 -2.42 9.01 11.10
CA GLU A 74 -3.87 8.92 11.14
C GLU A 74 -4.44 8.22 12.37
N GLY A 75 -3.59 7.54 13.16
CA GLY A 75 -4.02 6.75 14.31
C GLY A 75 -4.82 5.50 13.94
N VAL A 76 -4.89 5.14 12.67
CA VAL A 76 -5.59 3.96 12.14
C VAL A 76 -4.73 3.27 11.08
N SER A 77 -4.84 1.96 10.95
CA SER A 77 -3.98 1.17 10.05
C SER A 77 -4.78 0.19 9.20
N LYS A 78 -4.30 -0.12 8.01
CA LYS A 78 -4.84 -1.23 7.21
C LYS A 78 -4.80 -2.54 8.02
N PRO A 79 -5.83 -3.38 7.98
CA PRO A 79 -6.94 -3.39 7.04
C PRO A 79 -8.18 -2.59 7.49
N ASP A 80 -8.08 -1.73 8.52
CA ASP A 80 -9.23 -0.95 8.94
C ASP A 80 -9.74 -0.08 7.77
N ARG A 81 -11.04 -0.21 7.48
CA ARG A 81 -11.74 0.53 6.43
C ARG A 81 -11.51 2.04 6.53
N ARG A 82 -11.41 2.57 7.75
CA ARG A 82 -11.31 4.01 8.00
C ARG A 82 -10.11 4.67 7.33
N ILE A 83 -8.97 3.97 7.22
CA ILE A 83 -7.78 4.55 6.58
C ILE A 83 -7.99 4.79 5.07
N PHE A 84 -8.75 3.92 4.40
CA PHE A 84 -9.13 4.09 2.99
C PHE A 84 -10.16 5.21 2.82
N GLU A 85 -11.13 5.30 3.72
CA GLU A 85 -12.12 6.39 3.72
C GLU A 85 -11.45 7.75 3.86
N ILE A 86 -10.46 7.90 4.76
CA ILE A 86 -9.66 9.12 4.90
C ILE A 86 -8.97 9.48 3.57
N ALA A 87 -8.40 8.51 2.88
CA ALA A 87 -7.76 8.76 1.58
C ALA A 87 -8.77 9.24 0.53
N LEU A 88 -9.93 8.59 0.43
CA LEU A 88 -10.99 8.95 -0.50
C LEU A 88 -11.59 10.34 -0.17
N GLU A 89 -11.82 10.64 1.12
CA GLU A 89 -12.30 11.94 1.58
C GLU A 89 -11.34 13.08 1.21
N ARG A 90 -10.04 12.89 1.47
CA ARG A 90 -9.02 13.92 1.20
C ARG A 90 -8.74 14.14 -0.28
N SER A 91 -8.80 13.09 -1.08
CA SER A 91 -8.66 13.21 -2.53
C SER A 91 -9.94 13.70 -3.23
N GLY A 92 -11.08 13.67 -2.52
CA GLY A 92 -12.40 13.93 -3.14
C GLY A 92 -12.80 12.86 -4.16
N CYS A 93 -12.12 11.71 -4.16
CA CYS A 93 -12.36 10.62 -5.10
C CYS A 93 -13.46 9.69 -4.60
N LYS A 94 -14.36 9.28 -5.50
CA LYS A 94 -15.33 8.24 -5.19
C LYS A 94 -14.68 6.86 -5.33
N PRO A 95 -15.08 5.86 -4.51
CA PRO A 95 -14.51 4.52 -4.55
C PRO A 95 -14.49 3.89 -5.96
N GLU A 96 -15.57 4.03 -6.72
CA GLU A 96 -15.69 3.50 -8.08
C GLU A 96 -14.70 4.10 -9.09
N ASN A 97 -14.10 5.24 -8.77
CA ASN A 97 -13.08 5.93 -9.58
C ASN A 97 -11.67 5.72 -9.04
N ALA A 98 -11.52 4.95 -7.97
CA ALA A 98 -10.25 4.66 -7.34
C ALA A 98 -9.78 3.22 -7.61
N VAL A 99 -8.47 3.06 -7.73
CA VAL A 99 -7.82 1.75 -7.87
C VAL A 99 -6.85 1.56 -6.70
N MET A 100 -7.06 0.53 -5.89
CA MET A 100 -6.07 0.12 -4.90
C MET A 100 -5.07 -0.83 -5.51
N ILE A 101 -3.80 -0.50 -5.38
CA ILE A 101 -2.67 -1.30 -5.83
C ILE A 101 -1.88 -1.72 -4.61
N GLY A 102 -1.72 -3.02 -4.38
CA GLY A 102 -1.02 -3.51 -3.20
C GLY A 102 -0.55 -4.95 -3.34
N ASP A 103 0.33 -5.35 -2.44
CA ASP A 103 0.90 -6.69 -2.42
C ASP A 103 0.23 -7.62 -1.37
N ARG A 104 -0.57 -7.05 -0.47
CA ARG A 104 -1.22 -7.78 0.62
C ARG A 104 -2.72 -7.94 0.37
N ILE A 105 -3.15 -9.19 0.14
CA ILE A 105 -4.58 -9.50 -0.06
C ILE A 105 -5.41 -9.06 1.14
N ASP A 106 -5.01 -9.40 2.35
CA ASP A 106 -5.72 -9.10 3.60
C ASP A 106 -5.73 -7.62 3.98
N ASN A 107 -4.65 -6.90 3.70
CA ASN A 107 -4.47 -5.51 4.10
C ASN A 107 -4.88 -4.49 3.03
N ASP A 108 -4.74 -4.85 1.75
CA ASP A 108 -4.90 -3.93 0.64
C ASP A 108 -6.13 -4.26 -0.20
N ILE A 109 -6.21 -5.51 -0.69
CA ILE A 109 -7.19 -5.89 -1.71
C ILE A 109 -8.59 -6.06 -1.12
N VAL A 110 -8.73 -6.89 -0.09
CA VAL A 110 -10.03 -7.18 0.53
C VAL A 110 -10.72 -5.90 1.05
N PRO A 111 -10.09 -5.04 1.86
CA PRO A 111 -10.76 -3.84 2.38
C PRO A 111 -11.09 -2.81 1.29
N ALA A 112 -10.24 -2.65 0.27
CA ALA A 112 -10.51 -1.76 -0.86
C ALA A 112 -11.69 -2.26 -1.70
N LYS A 113 -11.75 -3.55 -1.98
CA LYS A 113 -12.86 -4.19 -2.71
C LYS A 113 -14.19 -4.04 -1.97
N GLN A 114 -14.19 -4.18 -0.65
CA GLN A 114 -15.37 -3.96 0.20
C GLN A 114 -15.89 -2.52 0.15
N LEU A 115 -15.04 -1.55 -0.16
CA LEU A 115 -15.40 -0.16 -0.37
C LEU A 115 -15.91 0.15 -1.79
N GLY A 116 -15.78 -0.80 -2.72
CA GLY A 116 -16.16 -0.61 -4.12
C GLY A 116 -15.04 -0.03 -5.00
N MET A 117 -13.79 -0.01 -4.51
CA MET A 117 -12.63 0.33 -5.32
C MET A 117 -12.29 -0.82 -6.27
N LYS A 118 -11.69 -0.50 -7.42
CA LYS A 118 -10.99 -1.51 -8.24
C LYS A 118 -9.69 -1.91 -7.55
N THR A 119 -9.21 -3.11 -7.85
CA THR A 119 -8.07 -3.69 -7.15
C THR A 119 -7.05 -4.31 -8.11
N ILE A 120 -5.77 -4.02 -7.88
CA ILE A 120 -4.65 -4.66 -8.58
C ILE A 120 -3.73 -5.27 -7.52
N TRP A 121 -3.56 -6.58 -7.58
CA TRP A 121 -2.63 -7.30 -6.71
C TRP A 121 -1.27 -7.45 -7.38
N ILE A 122 -0.23 -6.88 -6.75
CA ILE A 122 1.17 -7.07 -7.17
C ILE A 122 1.74 -8.27 -6.42
N LYS A 123 2.12 -9.31 -7.15
CA LYS A 123 2.71 -10.54 -6.59
C LYS A 123 4.19 -10.34 -6.28
N GLN A 124 4.49 -9.50 -5.29
CA GLN A 124 5.85 -9.21 -4.83
C GLN A 124 6.01 -9.50 -3.34
N GLY A 125 7.26 -9.71 -2.92
CA GLY A 125 7.59 -9.93 -1.52
C GLY A 125 6.84 -11.10 -0.90
N PHE A 126 6.52 -11.00 0.38
CA PHE A 126 5.77 -12.03 1.11
C PHE A 126 4.32 -12.16 0.62
N GLY A 127 3.74 -11.09 0.07
CA GLY A 127 2.39 -11.12 -0.50
C GLY A 127 2.25 -12.10 -1.66
N SER A 128 3.32 -12.35 -2.42
CA SER A 128 3.31 -13.30 -3.54
C SER A 128 3.07 -14.76 -3.12
N LEU A 129 3.25 -15.07 -1.85
CA LEU A 129 3.03 -16.42 -1.29
C LEU A 129 1.57 -16.65 -0.86
N TRP A 130 0.72 -15.63 -0.97
CA TRP A 130 -0.69 -15.76 -0.61
C TRP A 130 -1.43 -16.67 -1.57
N THR A 131 -2.24 -17.55 -1.02
CA THR A 131 -3.17 -18.37 -1.79
C THR A 131 -4.57 -17.77 -1.65
N VAL A 132 -5.16 -17.33 -2.76
CA VAL A 132 -6.53 -16.83 -2.80
C VAL A 132 -7.49 -17.98 -2.45
N MET A 133 -8.29 -17.80 -1.42
CA MET A 133 -9.19 -18.83 -0.88
C MET A 133 -10.62 -18.71 -1.42
N ASP A 134 -11.07 -17.50 -1.73
CA ASP A 134 -12.42 -17.24 -2.22
C ASP A 134 -12.51 -15.96 -3.09
N GLU A 135 -13.69 -15.66 -3.63
CA GLU A 135 -13.94 -14.52 -4.50
C GLU A 135 -13.74 -13.14 -3.80
N SER A 136 -13.86 -13.08 -2.47
CA SER A 136 -13.63 -11.82 -1.74
C SER A 136 -12.17 -11.41 -1.73
N GLU A 137 -11.26 -12.37 -1.81
CA GLU A 137 -9.81 -12.18 -1.85
C GLU A 137 -9.26 -11.97 -3.28
N LYS A 138 -10.07 -12.25 -4.30
CA LYS A 138 -9.65 -12.14 -5.69
C LYS A 138 -9.60 -10.69 -6.13
N ALA A 139 -8.43 -10.23 -6.53
CA ALA A 139 -8.26 -8.91 -7.15
C ALA A 139 -8.86 -8.87 -8.56
N ASP A 140 -9.21 -7.68 -9.04
CA ASP A 140 -9.71 -7.51 -10.43
C ASP A 140 -8.59 -7.78 -11.44
N ILE A 141 -7.35 -7.43 -11.08
CA ILE A 141 -6.15 -7.62 -11.92
C ILE A 141 -5.02 -8.14 -11.03
N GLU A 142 -4.21 -9.04 -11.57
CA GLU A 142 -2.99 -9.54 -10.94
C GLU A 142 -1.78 -9.22 -11.84
N VAL A 143 -0.71 -8.71 -11.23
CA VAL A 143 0.54 -8.38 -11.91
C VAL A 143 1.74 -8.86 -11.11
N ASN A 144 2.90 -8.99 -11.74
CA ASN A 144 4.11 -9.48 -11.07
C ASN A 144 5.05 -8.36 -10.62
N ASN A 145 4.94 -7.18 -11.21
CA ASN A 145 5.75 -6.01 -10.87
C ASN A 145 4.94 -4.73 -11.06
N LEU A 146 5.47 -3.61 -10.58
CA LEU A 146 4.77 -2.34 -10.64
C LEU A 146 4.60 -1.83 -12.08
N SER A 147 5.58 -2.05 -12.94
CA SER A 147 5.52 -1.61 -14.34
C SER A 147 4.40 -2.27 -15.13
N ASP A 148 3.98 -3.48 -14.78
CA ASP A 148 2.91 -4.20 -15.48
C ASP A 148 1.57 -3.47 -15.38
N ILE A 149 1.39 -2.62 -14.34
CA ILE A 149 0.18 -1.81 -14.14
C ILE A 149 -0.09 -0.89 -15.32
N LEU A 150 0.98 -0.39 -15.96
CA LEU A 150 0.89 0.52 -17.11
C LEU A 150 0.21 -0.08 -18.35
N ASN A 151 -0.05 -1.39 -18.35
CA ASN A 151 -0.82 -2.05 -19.41
C ASN A 151 -2.33 -2.00 -19.17
N TYR A 152 -2.75 -1.55 -17.96
CA TYR A 152 -4.15 -1.57 -17.52
C TYR A 152 -4.71 -0.19 -17.15
N LEU A 153 -3.82 0.80 -16.98
CA LEU A 153 -4.16 2.18 -16.58
C LEU A 153 -3.76 3.23 -17.62
#